data_56a88b0e01d4ed1fcce7307b4e325f9f
#
_entry.id   56a88b0e01d4ed1fcce7307b4e325f9f
#
_cell.length_a   1.000
_cell.length_b   1.000
_cell.length_c   1.000
_cell.angle_alpha   90.00
_cell.angle_beta   90.00
_cell.angle_gamma   90.00
#
_symmetry.space_group_name_H-M   'P 1'
#
loop_
_entity.id
_entity.type
_entity.pdbx_description
1 polymer ?
#
loop_
_entity_poly.entity_id
_entity_poly.type
_entity_poly.pdbx_seq_one_letter_code
_entity_poly.pdbx_strand_id
1 'polypeptide(L)'
;MTPELLNWKSKGDYFEFSTYKIFYIKEGTGPALTIFHGYPYNSFDFEQIWDELAKNFTVVVLDMLGMGFSDKPENHLYSFDEMADLYTTLIKELQITETHILAHDLGNSVVQELLARNEENKNPFKINSIAFLNGGLFTDAYKPRLIQLLLSKSPKPIGRVLSRLMTKKTVSKATAEVFGVDTKPSIVLLQNFWDILNYNKGKSIAYLIGRLVFAKEKHQPRWIGAMQQTKIPMCFINGPADPNSGKHMAERYQQLIPNADVKLLDESIGHWPQIEASIETLTIFTVFLTRTKVALM
;
A
#
# COMPACT_ATOMS: atom_id res chain seq x y z
N MET A 1 16.48 12.50 9.59
CA MET A 1 16.37 11.36 8.64
C MET A 1 17.66 10.56 8.66
N THR A 2 17.57 9.26 8.67
CA THR A 2 18.72 8.35 8.59
C THR A 2 19.37 8.40 7.21
N PRO A 3 20.60 7.88 7.05
CA PRO A 3 21.27 7.79 5.74
C PRO A 3 20.45 6.98 4.72
N GLU A 4 19.85 5.86 5.14
CA GLU A 4 19.03 4.99 4.28
C GLU A 4 17.81 5.74 3.73
N LEU A 5 17.12 6.48 4.58
CA LEU A 5 15.95 7.27 4.18
C LEU A 5 16.31 8.46 3.28
N LEU A 6 17.49 9.07 3.51
CA LEU A 6 18.02 10.12 2.63
C LEU A 6 18.39 9.55 1.25
N ASN A 7 19.02 8.37 1.23
CA ASN A 7 19.34 7.67 -0.01
C ASN A 7 18.06 7.33 -0.78
N TRP A 8 17.03 6.79 -0.12
CA TRP A 8 15.74 6.52 -0.75
C TRP A 8 15.13 7.77 -1.38
N LYS A 9 15.11 8.86 -0.61
CA LYS A 9 14.59 10.14 -1.11
C LYS A 9 15.37 10.66 -2.32
N SER A 10 16.68 10.43 -2.38
CA SER A 10 17.53 10.90 -3.49
C SER A 10 17.31 10.14 -4.80
N LYS A 11 16.67 8.95 -4.77
CA LYS A 11 16.29 8.17 -5.95
C LYS A 11 15.09 8.76 -6.69
N GLY A 12 14.30 9.61 -6.04
CA GLY A 12 13.02 10.07 -6.57
C GLY A 12 12.99 11.51 -7.03
N ASP A 13 11.91 11.82 -7.71
CA ASP A 13 11.60 13.13 -8.27
C ASP A 13 10.16 13.52 -7.88
N TYR A 14 9.69 14.66 -8.37
CA TYR A 14 8.35 15.16 -8.10
C TYR A 14 7.61 15.45 -9.41
N PHE A 15 6.33 15.08 -9.45
CA PHE A 15 5.41 15.58 -10.46
C PHE A 15 4.30 16.43 -9.83
N GLU A 16 3.63 17.23 -10.64
CA GLU A 16 2.53 18.07 -10.17
C GLU A 16 1.18 17.37 -10.39
N PHE A 17 0.43 17.20 -9.32
CA PHE A 17 -0.96 16.75 -9.38
C PHE A 17 -1.85 17.88 -8.87
N SER A 18 -2.60 18.52 -9.78
CA SER A 18 -3.30 19.77 -9.49
C SER A 18 -2.33 20.87 -9.01
N THR A 19 -2.33 21.20 -7.73
CA THR A 19 -1.43 22.19 -7.10
C THR A 19 -0.45 21.56 -6.13
N TYR A 20 -0.39 20.23 -6.07
CA TYR A 20 0.41 19.48 -5.09
C TYR A 20 1.61 18.83 -5.76
N LYS A 21 2.75 18.86 -5.05
CA LYS A 21 3.95 18.13 -5.42
C LYS A 21 3.90 16.72 -4.86
N ILE A 22 3.96 15.75 -5.75
CA ILE A 22 3.89 14.34 -5.43
C ILE A 22 5.24 13.70 -5.72
N PHE A 23 5.81 13.10 -4.69
CA PHE A 23 7.07 12.36 -4.79
C PHE A 23 6.85 11.02 -5.47
N TYR A 24 7.74 10.64 -6.38
CA TYR A 24 7.74 9.31 -7.00
C TYR A 24 9.16 8.84 -7.27
N ILE A 25 9.32 7.53 -7.41
CA ILE A 25 10.56 6.89 -7.87
C ILE A 25 10.21 6.07 -9.11
N LYS A 26 11.08 6.15 -10.14
CA LYS A 26 11.06 5.28 -11.31
C LYS A 26 12.48 4.76 -11.54
N GLU A 27 12.66 3.44 -11.52
CA GLU A 27 13.98 2.82 -11.68
C GLU A 27 13.88 1.50 -12.45
N GLY A 28 14.97 1.07 -13.06
CA GLY A 28 15.06 -0.19 -13.78
C GLY A 28 14.56 -0.14 -15.22
N THR A 29 14.58 -1.30 -15.87
CA THR A 29 14.17 -1.49 -17.27
C THR A 29 13.40 -2.79 -17.41
N GLY A 30 12.47 -2.85 -18.37
CA GLY A 30 11.62 -4.02 -18.62
C GLY A 30 10.12 -3.69 -18.53
N PRO A 31 9.24 -4.69 -18.38
CA PRO A 31 7.81 -4.49 -18.18
C PRO A 31 7.54 -3.58 -16.99
N ALA A 32 6.51 -2.72 -17.08
CA ALA A 32 6.19 -1.83 -15.97
C ALA A 32 5.62 -2.60 -14.77
N LEU A 33 6.06 -2.20 -13.58
CA LEU A 33 5.55 -2.63 -12.28
C LEU A 33 5.22 -1.39 -11.46
N THR A 34 3.94 -1.17 -11.16
CA THR A 34 3.50 -0.08 -10.30
C THR A 34 3.26 -0.58 -8.88
N ILE A 35 3.89 0.07 -7.90
CA ILE A 35 3.80 -0.27 -6.49
C ILE A 35 2.90 0.72 -5.76
N PHE A 36 2.03 0.20 -4.88
CA PHE A 36 1.08 0.96 -4.06
C PHE A 36 1.38 0.72 -2.59
N HIS A 37 1.88 1.75 -1.90
CA HIS A 37 2.26 1.64 -0.48
C HIS A 37 1.07 1.77 0.47
N GLY A 38 1.31 1.51 1.76
CA GLY A 38 0.33 1.55 2.83
C GLY A 38 0.33 2.84 3.66
N TYR A 39 -0.59 2.89 4.62
CA TYR A 39 -0.72 3.92 5.64
C TYR A 39 -0.07 3.43 6.95
N PRO A 40 0.63 4.25 7.71
CA PRO A 40 0.80 5.72 7.58
C PRO A 40 2.16 6.13 7.00
N TYR A 41 2.88 5.23 6.34
CA TYR A 41 4.25 5.48 5.89
C TYR A 41 4.32 5.84 4.41
N ASN A 42 5.22 5.22 3.64
CA ASN A 42 5.42 5.59 2.23
C ASN A 42 6.09 4.47 1.41
N SER A 43 6.54 4.83 0.24
CA SER A 43 7.24 3.95 -0.70
C SER A 43 8.48 3.26 -0.14
N PHE A 44 9.12 3.79 0.91
CA PHE A 44 10.27 3.17 1.61
C PHE A 44 9.95 1.78 2.18
N ASP A 45 8.67 1.44 2.37
CA ASP A 45 8.23 0.11 2.79
C ASP A 45 8.69 -1.01 1.82
N PHE A 46 9.08 -0.67 0.60
CA PHE A 46 9.52 -1.59 -0.45
C PHE A 46 11.04 -1.57 -0.69
N GLU A 47 11.80 -0.82 0.10
CA GLU A 47 13.24 -0.65 -0.07
C GLU A 47 13.99 -1.98 -0.14
N GLN A 48 13.64 -2.94 0.73
CA GLN A 48 14.34 -4.24 0.81
C GLN A 48 14.18 -5.12 -0.43
N ILE A 49 13.13 -4.94 -1.21
CA ILE A 49 12.89 -5.71 -2.45
C ILE A 49 13.10 -4.87 -3.72
N TRP A 50 13.37 -3.58 -3.57
CA TRP A 50 13.40 -2.62 -4.67
C TRP A 50 14.43 -2.95 -5.72
N ASP A 51 15.68 -3.13 -5.32
CA ASP A 51 16.79 -3.34 -6.25
C ASP A 51 16.64 -4.64 -7.06
N GLU A 52 16.08 -5.69 -6.45
CA GLU A 52 15.80 -6.95 -7.16
C GLU A 52 14.64 -6.78 -8.16
N LEU A 53 13.61 -6.01 -7.83
CA LEU A 53 12.54 -5.69 -8.76
C LEU A 53 13.07 -4.83 -9.92
N ALA A 54 13.88 -3.82 -9.64
CA ALA A 54 14.44 -2.92 -10.65
C ALA A 54 15.39 -3.60 -11.66
N LYS A 55 15.94 -4.78 -11.35
CA LYS A 55 16.70 -5.57 -12.31
C LYS A 55 15.86 -6.11 -13.47
N ASN A 56 14.57 -6.35 -13.25
CA ASN A 56 13.71 -7.05 -14.18
C ASN A 56 12.50 -6.24 -14.67
N PHE A 57 12.22 -5.11 -14.00
CA PHE A 57 11.05 -4.27 -14.26
C PHE A 57 11.42 -2.79 -14.33
N THR A 58 10.64 -2.04 -15.08
CA THR A 58 10.54 -0.60 -14.86
C THR A 58 9.61 -0.40 -13.66
N VAL A 59 10.21 -0.25 -12.47
CA VAL A 59 9.47 -0.12 -11.21
C VAL A 59 9.08 1.33 -11.00
N VAL A 60 7.80 1.57 -10.68
CA VAL A 60 7.26 2.89 -10.37
C VAL A 60 6.52 2.83 -9.03
N VAL A 61 6.82 3.78 -8.16
CA VAL A 61 6.08 3.99 -6.90
C VAL A 61 5.92 5.48 -6.69
N LEU A 62 4.80 5.91 -6.13
CA LEU A 62 4.65 7.28 -5.62
C LEU A 62 4.33 7.26 -4.13
N ASP A 63 4.66 8.35 -3.44
CA ASP A 63 4.14 8.61 -2.10
C ASP A 63 2.77 9.29 -2.24
N MET A 64 1.71 8.64 -1.75
CA MET A 64 0.35 9.19 -1.88
C MET A 64 0.22 10.55 -1.19
N LEU A 65 -0.63 11.43 -1.73
CA LEU A 65 -0.91 12.74 -1.15
C LEU A 65 -1.22 12.62 0.35
N GLY A 66 -0.56 13.43 1.15
CA GLY A 66 -0.67 13.37 2.61
C GLY A 66 0.34 12.45 3.30
N MET A 67 1.11 11.65 2.57
CA MET A 67 2.06 10.68 3.12
C MET A 67 3.47 10.86 2.55
N GLY A 68 4.45 10.23 3.19
CA GLY A 68 5.83 10.19 2.72
C GLY A 68 6.45 11.55 2.44
N PHE A 69 7.05 11.69 1.28
CA PHE A 69 7.70 12.92 0.82
C PHE A 69 6.78 13.84 0.01
N SER A 70 5.55 13.42 -0.31
CA SER A 70 4.53 14.22 -0.99
C SER A 70 3.95 15.32 -0.12
N ASP A 71 3.26 16.27 -0.72
CA ASP A 71 2.57 17.36 -0.03
C ASP A 71 1.48 16.86 0.92
N LYS A 72 1.21 17.66 1.97
CA LYS A 72 0.34 17.30 3.10
C LYS A 72 -0.68 18.38 3.43
N PRO A 73 -1.67 18.60 2.55
CA PRO A 73 -2.69 19.62 2.79
C PRO A 73 -3.55 19.31 4.03
N GLU A 74 -3.63 20.26 4.97
CA GLU A 74 -4.35 20.11 6.24
C GLU A 74 -5.87 20.21 6.08
N ASN A 75 -6.36 21.00 5.13
CA ASN A 75 -7.78 21.24 4.87
C ASN A 75 -8.20 20.52 3.58
N HIS A 76 -8.00 19.21 3.54
CA HIS A 76 -8.23 18.40 2.35
C HIS A 76 -9.19 17.25 2.64
N LEU A 77 -9.97 16.87 1.63
CA LEU A 77 -10.83 15.70 1.68
C LEU A 77 -10.19 14.56 0.90
N TYR A 78 -9.34 13.80 1.58
CA TYR A 78 -8.71 12.63 1.00
C TYR A 78 -9.74 11.57 0.61
N SER A 79 -9.59 10.97 -0.57
CA SER A 79 -10.47 9.92 -1.07
C SER A 79 -9.71 8.86 -1.86
N PHE A 80 -10.30 7.67 -2.02
CA PHE A 80 -9.73 6.62 -2.86
C PHE A 80 -9.79 6.98 -4.35
N ASP A 81 -10.82 7.71 -4.76
CA ASP A 81 -10.94 8.22 -6.13
C ASP A 81 -9.75 9.11 -6.47
N GLU A 82 -9.42 10.07 -5.60
CA GLU A 82 -8.28 10.96 -5.79
C GLU A 82 -6.94 10.20 -5.78
N MET A 83 -6.76 9.23 -4.87
CA MET A 83 -5.54 8.42 -4.85
C MET A 83 -5.39 7.59 -6.13
N ALA A 84 -6.50 7.06 -6.67
CA ALA A 84 -6.49 6.37 -7.95
C ALA A 84 -6.19 7.32 -9.12
N ASP A 85 -6.73 8.55 -9.10
CA ASP A 85 -6.44 9.59 -10.09
C ASP A 85 -4.96 10.00 -10.06
N LEU A 86 -4.36 10.06 -8.88
CA LEU A 86 -2.95 10.34 -8.66
C LEU A 86 -2.05 9.34 -9.39
N TYR A 87 -2.28 8.04 -9.18
CA TYR A 87 -1.56 6.97 -9.87
C TYR A 87 -1.84 6.98 -11.38
N THR A 88 -3.07 7.19 -11.77
CA THR A 88 -3.47 7.27 -13.19
C THR A 88 -2.74 8.41 -13.90
N THR A 89 -2.62 9.56 -13.26
CA THR A 89 -1.91 10.72 -13.79
C THR A 89 -0.43 10.42 -13.97
N LEU A 90 0.24 9.88 -12.94
CA LEU A 90 1.65 9.53 -13.03
C LEU A 90 1.92 8.48 -14.13
N ILE A 91 1.13 7.40 -14.19
CA ILE A 91 1.24 6.35 -15.20
C ILE A 91 1.14 6.95 -16.60
N LYS A 92 0.21 7.88 -16.82
CA LYS A 92 0.02 8.59 -18.08
C LYS A 92 1.20 9.49 -18.42
N GLU A 93 1.70 10.28 -17.46
CA GLU A 93 2.87 11.16 -17.66
C GLU A 93 4.14 10.35 -17.99
N LEU A 94 4.29 9.19 -17.39
CA LEU A 94 5.38 8.26 -17.69
C LEU A 94 5.17 7.45 -18.98
N GLN A 95 4.07 7.67 -19.70
CA GLN A 95 3.70 6.98 -20.95
C GLN A 95 3.63 5.46 -20.81
N ILE A 96 3.23 4.98 -19.64
CA ILE A 96 3.04 3.55 -19.35
C ILE A 96 1.65 3.14 -19.86
N THR A 97 1.60 2.24 -20.82
CA THR A 97 0.34 1.76 -21.42
C THR A 97 -0.20 0.50 -20.76
N GLU A 98 0.67 -0.28 -20.10
CA GLU A 98 0.30 -1.48 -19.34
C GLU A 98 1.24 -1.69 -18.16
N THR A 99 0.75 -2.27 -17.07
CA THR A 99 1.55 -2.49 -15.86
C THR A 99 1.11 -3.72 -15.09
N HIS A 100 2.06 -4.37 -14.39
CA HIS A 100 1.81 -5.23 -13.25
C HIS A 100 1.65 -4.38 -11.99
N ILE A 101 0.93 -4.89 -11.00
CA ILE A 101 0.67 -4.16 -9.74
C ILE A 101 1.13 -5.00 -8.55
N LEU A 102 1.83 -4.35 -7.62
CA LEU A 102 2.12 -4.86 -6.28
C LEU A 102 1.59 -3.84 -5.25
N ALA A 103 0.70 -4.26 -4.36
CA ALA A 103 0.03 -3.35 -3.44
C ALA A 103 0.07 -3.85 -1.99
N HIS A 104 0.16 -2.91 -1.05
CA HIS A 104 0.19 -3.17 0.38
C HIS A 104 -0.76 -2.24 1.14
N ASP A 105 -1.44 -2.76 2.15
CA ASP A 105 -2.30 -2.05 3.12
C ASP A 105 -3.34 -1.11 2.48
N LEU A 106 -3.22 0.20 2.65
CA LEU A 106 -4.11 1.20 2.04
C LEU A 106 -4.03 1.17 0.50
N GLY A 107 -2.85 0.85 -0.04
CA GLY A 107 -2.62 0.68 -1.46
C GLY A 107 -3.53 -0.38 -2.08
N ASN A 108 -3.85 -1.45 -1.34
CA ASN A 108 -4.81 -2.46 -1.80
C ASN A 108 -6.18 -1.85 -2.14
N SER A 109 -6.65 -0.90 -1.32
CA SER A 109 -7.94 -0.24 -1.54
C SER A 109 -7.91 0.70 -2.75
N VAL A 110 -6.77 1.36 -3.00
CA VAL A 110 -6.57 2.16 -4.22
C VAL A 110 -6.58 1.27 -5.45
N VAL A 111 -5.95 0.10 -5.37
CA VAL A 111 -5.94 -0.89 -6.46
C VAL A 111 -7.32 -1.50 -6.68
N GLN A 112 -8.10 -1.75 -5.62
CA GLN A 112 -9.49 -2.16 -5.76
C GLN A 112 -10.33 -1.11 -6.50
N GLU A 113 -10.10 0.19 -6.26
CA GLU A 113 -10.73 1.27 -7.02
C GLU A 113 -10.30 1.25 -8.50
N LEU A 114 -9.01 1.12 -8.78
CA LEU A 114 -8.50 1.01 -10.15
C LEU A 114 -9.04 -0.22 -10.87
N LEU A 115 -9.14 -1.35 -10.19
CA LEU A 115 -9.72 -2.58 -10.76
C LEU A 115 -11.20 -2.37 -11.10
N ALA A 116 -11.97 -1.74 -10.23
CA ALA A 116 -13.37 -1.42 -10.51
C ALA A 116 -13.51 -0.49 -11.72
N ARG A 117 -12.64 0.53 -11.84
CA ARG A 117 -12.57 1.39 -13.01
C ARG A 117 -12.19 0.62 -14.28
N ASN A 118 -11.31 -0.37 -14.16
CA ASN A 118 -10.93 -1.22 -15.29
C ASN A 118 -12.12 -2.03 -15.82
N GLU A 119 -12.89 -2.66 -14.94
CA GLU A 119 -14.09 -3.41 -15.32
C GLU A 119 -15.19 -2.49 -15.92
N GLU A 120 -15.15 -1.21 -15.59
CA GLU A 120 -16.02 -0.15 -16.16
C GLU A 120 -15.44 0.48 -17.43
N ASN A 121 -14.29 0.00 -17.94
CA ASN A 121 -13.57 0.56 -19.11
C ASN A 121 -13.19 2.04 -18.93
N LYS A 122 -12.82 2.46 -17.71
CA LYS A 122 -12.45 3.84 -17.37
C LYS A 122 -10.95 4.05 -17.16
N ASN A 123 -10.15 2.99 -17.07
CA ASN A 123 -8.70 3.12 -16.94
C ASN A 123 -8.05 3.43 -18.29
N PRO A 124 -7.10 4.39 -18.36
CA PRO A 124 -6.37 4.71 -19.57
C PRO A 124 -5.17 3.78 -19.84
N PHE A 125 -4.91 2.80 -18.98
CA PHE A 125 -3.84 1.81 -19.09
C PHE A 125 -4.38 0.42 -18.76
N LYS A 126 -3.69 -0.60 -19.25
CA LYS A 126 -4.04 -2.00 -19.00
C LYS A 126 -3.36 -2.48 -17.71
N ILE A 127 -4.11 -3.20 -16.88
CA ILE A 127 -3.59 -3.94 -15.73
C ILE A 127 -3.33 -5.38 -16.17
N ASN A 128 -2.07 -5.81 -16.11
CA ASN A 128 -1.67 -7.16 -16.52
C ASN A 128 -1.84 -8.21 -15.42
N SER A 129 -1.57 -7.85 -14.18
CA SER A 129 -1.78 -8.69 -13.00
C SER A 129 -1.74 -7.85 -11.72
N ILE A 130 -2.29 -8.36 -10.63
CA ILE A 130 -2.31 -7.71 -9.33
C ILE A 130 -1.83 -8.69 -8.26
N ALA A 131 -0.81 -8.31 -7.49
CA ALA A 131 -0.44 -8.99 -6.26
C ALA A 131 -0.76 -8.07 -5.07
N PHE A 132 -1.60 -8.55 -4.18
CA PHE A 132 -1.91 -7.91 -2.91
C PHE A 132 -1.00 -8.47 -1.82
N LEU A 133 -0.44 -7.61 -0.98
CA LEU A 133 0.15 -7.95 0.30
C LEU A 133 -0.84 -7.63 1.43
N ASN A 134 -0.49 -7.92 2.69
CA ASN A 134 -1.36 -7.64 3.84
C ASN A 134 -2.05 -6.28 3.74
N GLY A 135 -3.31 -6.24 4.13
CA GLY A 135 -4.14 -5.02 4.12
C GLY A 135 -5.62 -5.36 4.20
N GLY A 136 -6.42 -4.37 4.53
CA GLY A 136 -7.85 -4.53 4.72
C GLY A 136 -8.63 -4.61 3.42
N LEU A 137 -8.52 -5.69 2.67
CA LEU A 137 -9.26 -5.91 1.42
C LEU A 137 -10.78 -5.95 1.63
N PHE A 138 -11.23 -6.54 2.74
CA PHE A 138 -12.65 -6.68 3.08
C PHE A 138 -12.93 -6.07 4.45
N THR A 139 -13.93 -5.19 4.52
CA THR A 139 -14.24 -4.45 5.76
C THR A 139 -14.82 -5.32 6.85
N ASP A 140 -15.52 -6.39 6.49
CA ASP A 140 -16.11 -7.36 7.42
C ASP A 140 -15.08 -8.31 8.06
N ALA A 141 -13.93 -8.49 7.41
CA ALA A 141 -12.82 -9.28 7.94
C ALA A 141 -11.74 -8.42 8.61
N TYR A 142 -11.67 -7.12 8.33
CA TYR A 142 -10.65 -6.24 8.90
C TYR A 142 -10.87 -6.01 10.40
N LYS A 143 -9.81 -6.19 11.19
CA LYS A 143 -9.84 -6.02 12.65
C LYS A 143 -9.07 -4.74 13.05
N PRO A 144 -9.73 -3.57 13.08
CA PRO A 144 -9.07 -2.32 13.44
C PRO A 144 -8.67 -2.32 14.91
N ARG A 145 -7.48 -1.81 15.20
CA ARG A 145 -6.99 -1.63 16.57
C ARG A 145 -7.62 -0.38 17.20
N LEU A 146 -7.71 -0.37 18.54
CA LEU A 146 -8.33 0.73 19.28
C LEU A 146 -7.75 2.10 18.90
N ILE A 147 -6.43 2.20 18.74
CA ILE A 147 -5.78 3.45 18.34
C ILE A 147 -6.22 3.93 16.94
N GLN A 148 -6.41 3.01 15.99
CA GLN A 148 -6.92 3.32 14.67
C GLN A 148 -8.37 3.83 14.73
N LEU A 149 -9.21 3.19 15.57
CA LEU A 149 -10.57 3.63 15.82
C LEU A 149 -10.61 5.05 16.42
N LEU A 150 -9.80 5.31 17.44
CA LEU A 150 -9.73 6.62 18.09
C LEU A 150 -9.28 7.72 17.13
N LEU A 151 -8.23 7.50 16.35
CA LEU A 151 -7.72 8.48 15.39
C LEU A 151 -8.71 8.74 14.26
N SER A 152 -9.33 7.69 13.73
CA SER A 152 -10.09 7.76 12.48
C SER A 152 -11.56 8.11 12.67
N LYS A 153 -12.20 7.66 13.78
CA LYS A 153 -13.62 7.92 14.05
C LYS A 153 -13.87 9.15 14.93
N SER A 154 -12.85 9.71 15.59
CA SER A 154 -13.00 10.92 16.39
C SER A 154 -13.42 12.13 15.54
N PRO A 155 -14.18 13.09 16.07
CA PRO A 155 -14.40 14.39 15.42
C PRO A 155 -13.07 15.03 14.98
N LYS A 156 -13.07 15.74 13.85
CA LYS A 156 -11.83 16.32 13.28
C LYS A 156 -10.94 17.08 14.30
N PRO A 157 -11.48 17.95 15.17
CA PRO A 157 -10.67 18.66 16.17
C PRO A 157 -9.95 17.70 17.14
N ILE A 158 -10.67 16.67 17.59
CA ILE A 158 -10.11 15.65 18.52
C ILE A 158 -9.05 14.82 17.82
N GLY A 159 -9.33 14.31 16.61
CA GLY A 159 -8.37 13.57 15.80
C GLY A 159 -7.08 14.36 15.55
N ARG A 160 -7.18 15.67 15.28
CA ARG A 160 -6.03 16.58 15.14
C ARG A 160 -5.19 16.65 16.42
N VAL A 161 -5.83 16.79 17.58
CA VAL A 161 -5.13 16.83 18.88
C VAL A 161 -4.45 15.49 19.15
N LEU A 162 -5.18 14.38 18.97
CA LEU A 162 -4.62 13.03 19.16
C LEU A 162 -3.40 12.78 18.24
N SER A 163 -3.49 13.15 16.97
CA SER A 163 -2.36 13.03 16.03
C SER A 163 -1.15 13.83 16.50
N ARG A 164 -1.33 15.07 16.97
CA ARG A 164 -0.23 15.91 17.46
C ARG A 164 0.41 15.36 18.73
N LEU A 165 -0.36 14.67 19.58
CA LEU A 165 0.13 14.06 20.81
C LEU A 165 0.87 12.73 20.60
N MET A 166 0.82 12.14 19.40
CA MET A 166 1.60 10.94 19.11
C MET A 166 3.10 11.18 19.33
N THR A 167 3.73 10.29 20.05
CA THR A 167 5.17 10.31 20.33
C THR A 167 5.87 9.19 19.57
N LYS A 168 7.19 9.30 19.35
CA LYS A 168 7.99 8.22 18.76
C LYS A 168 7.75 6.90 19.50
N LYS A 169 7.76 6.91 20.84
CA LYS A 169 7.56 5.71 21.67
C LYS A 169 6.21 5.04 21.39
N THR A 170 5.12 5.82 21.35
CA THR A 170 3.77 5.27 21.11
C THR A 170 3.59 4.76 19.70
N VAL A 171 4.11 5.47 18.69
CA VAL A 171 4.06 5.04 17.30
C VAL A 171 4.92 3.80 17.09
N SER A 172 6.17 3.78 17.55
CA SER A 172 7.06 2.62 17.43
C SER A 172 6.47 1.38 18.09
N LYS A 173 5.86 1.53 19.28
CA LYS A 173 5.17 0.41 19.94
C LYS A 173 4.01 -0.10 19.07
N ALA A 174 3.14 0.80 18.61
CA ALA A 174 1.99 0.43 17.78
C ALA A 174 2.42 -0.23 16.47
N THR A 175 3.50 0.23 15.84
CA THR A 175 4.07 -0.39 14.65
C THR A 175 4.60 -1.80 14.95
N ALA A 176 5.42 -1.95 16.00
CA ALA A 176 6.00 -3.24 16.35
C ALA A 176 4.95 -4.30 16.73
N GLU A 177 3.77 -3.89 17.19
CA GLU A 177 2.69 -4.83 17.55
C GLU A 177 2.02 -5.49 16.33
N VAL A 178 2.15 -4.96 15.13
CA VAL A 178 1.60 -5.57 13.90
C VAL A 178 2.65 -6.35 13.10
N PHE A 179 3.93 -6.24 13.44
CA PHE A 179 4.97 -7.17 13.01
C PHE A 179 4.83 -8.52 13.71
N GLY A 180 5.29 -9.56 13.06
CA GLY A 180 5.37 -10.89 13.64
C GLY A 180 6.16 -10.92 14.94
N VAL A 181 6.02 -11.98 15.72
CA VAL A 181 6.68 -12.09 17.03
C VAL A 181 8.20 -12.19 16.89
N ASP A 182 8.67 -12.91 15.88
CA ASP A 182 10.08 -13.17 15.62
C ASP A 182 10.72 -12.23 14.60
N THR A 183 9.91 -11.37 13.95
CA THR A 183 10.32 -10.47 12.88
C THR A 183 10.19 -9.00 13.26
N LYS A 184 10.37 -8.68 14.55
CA LYS A 184 10.20 -7.31 15.06
C LYS A 184 11.09 -6.30 14.35
N PRO A 185 10.58 -5.10 14.05
CA PRO A 185 11.32 -4.07 13.34
C PRO A 185 12.54 -3.60 14.13
N SER A 186 13.64 -3.37 13.42
CA SER A 186 14.85 -2.82 14.02
C SER A 186 14.63 -1.40 14.55
N ILE A 187 15.49 -0.94 15.45
CA ILE A 187 15.47 0.43 15.96
C ILE A 187 15.64 1.45 14.83
N VAL A 188 16.46 1.12 13.81
CA VAL A 188 16.69 1.96 12.64
C VAL A 188 15.43 2.05 11.78
N LEU A 189 14.75 0.93 11.52
CA LEU A 189 13.48 0.92 10.77
C LEU A 189 12.40 1.76 11.48
N LEU A 190 12.28 1.61 12.81
CA LEU A 190 11.36 2.41 13.62
C LEU A 190 11.71 3.91 13.60
N GLN A 191 13.00 4.24 13.51
CA GLN A 191 13.43 5.63 13.32
C GLN A 191 13.03 6.14 11.94
N ASN A 192 13.24 5.37 10.88
CA ASN A 192 12.83 5.71 9.52
C ASN A 192 11.31 5.97 9.45
N PHE A 193 10.51 5.08 10.00
CA PHE A 193 9.05 5.23 10.06
C PHE A 193 8.61 6.49 10.81
N TRP A 194 9.29 6.80 11.93
CA TRP A 194 9.02 8.03 12.68
C TRP A 194 9.38 9.28 11.87
N ASP A 195 10.52 9.29 11.19
CA ASP A 195 10.97 10.41 10.39
C ASP A 195 10.05 10.65 9.18
N ILE A 196 9.62 9.58 8.50
CA ILE A 196 8.64 9.61 7.41
C ILE A 196 7.32 10.22 7.90
N LEU A 197 6.78 9.71 9.00
CA LEU A 197 5.51 10.19 9.56
C LEU A 197 5.56 11.68 9.94
N ASN A 198 6.72 12.17 10.37
CA ASN A 198 6.88 13.57 10.77
C ASN A 198 7.31 14.49 9.62
N TYR A 199 7.78 13.92 8.50
CA TYR A 199 8.22 14.73 7.37
C TYR A 199 7.13 15.70 6.93
N ASN A 200 7.50 16.97 6.76
CA ASN A 200 6.60 18.06 6.35
C ASN A 200 5.26 18.06 7.13
N LYS A 201 5.32 17.89 8.46
CA LYS A 201 4.17 17.88 9.39
C LYS A 201 3.16 16.74 9.18
N GLY A 202 3.54 15.64 8.51
CA GLY A 202 2.63 14.52 8.18
C GLY A 202 1.89 13.97 9.39
N LYS A 203 2.56 13.88 10.56
CA LYS A 203 1.91 13.47 11.80
C LYS A 203 0.63 14.29 12.11
N SER A 204 0.62 15.60 11.84
CA SER A 204 -0.52 16.45 12.17
C SER A 204 -1.79 16.16 11.37
N ILE A 205 -1.65 15.48 10.22
CA ILE A 205 -2.75 15.12 9.32
C ILE A 205 -3.02 13.62 9.24
N ALA A 206 -2.23 12.80 9.93
CA ALA A 206 -2.36 11.35 9.89
C ALA A 206 -3.79 10.87 10.21
N TYR A 207 -4.50 11.57 11.10
CA TYR A 207 -5.91 11.29 11.39
C TYR A 207 -6.84 11.47 10.18
N LEU A 208 -6.50 12.37 9.23
CA LEU A 208 -7.30 12.58 8.01
C LEU A 208 -7.19 11.39 7.07
N ILE A 209 -5.95 10.93 6.85
CA ILE A 209 -5.69 9.74 6.01
C ILE A 209 -6.27 8.48 6.67
N GLY A 210 -6.09 8.35 8.00
CA GLY A 210 -6.63 7.21 8.76
C GLY A 210 -8.15 7.05 8.63
N ARG A 211 -8.90 8.10 8.29
CA ARG A 211 -10.34 8.02 8.01
C ARG A 211 -10.68 7.19 6.79
N LEU A 212 -9.77 7.08 5.84
CA LEU A 212 -9.94 6.24 4.66
C LEU A 212 -10.13 4.77 5.02
N VAL A 213 -9.51 4.30 6.12
CA VAL A 213 -9.69 2.92 6.61
C VAL A 213 -11.16 2.55 6.79
N PHE A 214 -12.02 3.51 7.18
CA PHE A 214 -13.45 3.30 7.37
C PHE A 214 -14.29 3.82 6.19
N ALA A 215 -13.75 4.75 5.40
CA ALA A 215 -14.47 5.28 4.24
C ALA A 215 -14.67 4.25 3.12
N LYS A 216 -13.88 3.17 3.12
CA LYS A 216 -13.96 2.10 2.12
C LYS A 216 -15.24 1.26 2.19
N GLU A 217 -15.97 1.27 3.31
CA GLU A 217 -17.19 0.49 3.48
C GLU A 217 -18.22 0.77 2.36
N LYS A 218 -18.41 2.03 1.99
CA LYS A 218 -19.32 2.43 0.91
C LYS A 218 -18.88 1.94 -0.48
N HIS A 219 -17.60 1.65 -0.68
CA HIS A 219 -17.05 1.19 -1.96
C HIS A 219 -17.02 -0.35 -2.08
N GLN A 220 -17.11 -1.06 -0.95
CA GLN A 220 -16.92 -2.51 -0.89
C GLN A 220 -17.79 -3.30 -1.88
N PRO A 221 -19.10 -3.05 -2.05
CA PRO A 221 -19.91 -3.83 -3.00
C PRO A 221 -19.37 -3.73 -4.43
N ARG A 222 -18.96 -2.53 -4.86
CA ARG A 222 -18.42 -2.28 -6.19
C ARG A 222 -17.03 -2.92 -6.37
N TRP A 223 -16.16 -2.78 -5.38
CA TRP A 223 -14.81 -3.34 -5.41
C TRP A 223 -14.81 -4.87 -5.37
N ILE A 224 -15.60 -5.48 -4.49
CA ILE A 224 -15.74 -6.94 -4.43
C ILE A 224 -16.32 -7.47 -5.74
N GLY A 225 -17.35 -6.83 -6.28
CA GLY A 225 -17.93 -7.19 -7.57
C GLY A 225 -16.90 -7.16 -8.71
N ALA A 226 -16.04 -6.16 -8.76
CA ALA A 226 -14.95 -6.08 -9.72
C ALA A 226 -13.93 -7.21 -9.54
N MET A 227 -13.52 -7.49 -8.28
CA MET A 227 -12.61 -8.61 -7.98
C MET A 227 -13.20 -9.98 -8.35
N GLN A 228 -14.52 -10.14 -8.25
CA GLN A 228 -15.20 -11.39 -8.59
C GLN A 228 -15.37 -11.60 -10.10
N GLN A 229 -15.48 -10.54 -10.87
CA GLN A 229 -15.78 -10.58 -12.31
C GLN A 229 -14.55 -10.49 -13.20
N THR A 230 -13.47 -9.90 -12.67
CA THR A 230 -12.26 -9.64 -13.45
C THR A 230 -11.62 -10.94 -13.96
N LYS A 231 -11.02 -10.83 -15.16
CA LYS A 231 -10.14 -11.85 -15.73
C LYS A 231 -8.65 -11.54 -15.48
N ILE A 232 -8.35 -10.41 -14.84
CA ILE A 232 -6.99 -10.05 -14.47
C ILE A 232 -6.50 -11.02 -13.40
N PRO A 233 -5.35 -11.69 -13.61
CA PRO A 233 -4.77 -12.56 -12.60
C PRO A 233 -4.50 -11.80 -11.30
N MET A 234 -4.96 -12.35 -10.17
CA MET A 234 -4.75 -11.79 -8.84
C MET A 234 -4.12 -12.82 -7.91
N CYS A 235 -3.18 -12.38 -7.06
CA CYS A 235 -2.60 -13.18 -5.99
C CYS A 235 -2.66 -12.40 -4.68
N PHE A 236 -2.89 -13.09 -3.56
CA PHE A 236 -2.81 -12.51 -2.23
C PHE A 236 -1.70 -13.19 -1.43
N ILE A 237 -0.60 -12.47 -1.16
CA ILE A 237 0.54 -12.92 -0.36
C ILE A 237 0.34 -12.37 1.05
N ASN A 238 0.15 -13.24 2.03
CA ASN A 238 -0.31 -12.84 3.35
C ASN A 238 0.60 -13.36 4.46
N GLY A 239 1.03 -12.44 5.34
CA GLY A 239 1.63 -12.75 6.62
C GLY A 239 0.54 -13.06 7.65
N PRO A 240 0.44 -14.32 8.11
CA PRO A 240 -0.71 -14.79 8.90
C PRO A 240 -0.79 -14.16 10.31
N ALA A 241 0.35 -13.74 10.87
CA ALA A 241 0.42 -13.17 12.22
C ALA A 241 -0.08 -11.72 12.32
N ASP A 242 -0.39 -11.06 11.19
CA ASP A 242 -0.94 -9.70 11.23
C ASP A 242 -2.28 -9.67 12.00
N PRO A 243 -2.36 -8.92 13.12
CA PRO A 243 -3.59 -8.87 13.90
C PRO A 243 -4.74 -8.15 13.18
N ASN A 244 -4.44 -7.31 12.20
CA ASN A 244 -5.42 -6.50 11.47
C ASN A 244 -5.97 -7.22 10.24
N SER A 245 -5.10 -7.87 9.45
CA SER A 245 -5.41 -8.45 8.14
C SER A 245 -4.62 -9.72 7.84
N GLY A 246 -4.33 -10.54 8.86
CA GLY A 246 -3.58 -11.79 8.70
C GLY A 246 -4.43 -12.94 8.16
N LYS A 247 -4.27 -14.14 8.73
CA LYS A 247 -4.91 -15.38 8.27
C LYS A 247 -6.42 -15.25 8.01
N HIS A 248 -7.14 -14.56 8.88
CA HIS A 248 -8.59 -14.33 8.73
C HIS A 248 -8.97 -13.52 7.48
N MET A 249 -8.08 -12.63 7.03
CA MET A 249 -8.27 -11.90 5.75
C MET A 249 -8.02 -12.82 4.56
N ALA A 250 -7.01 -13.68 4.63
CA ALA A 250 -6.73 -14.68 3.61
C ALA A 250 -7.88 -15.69 3.46
N GLU A 251 -8.44 -16.16 4.57
CA GLU A 251 -9.63 -17.01 4.58
C GLU A 251 -10.84 -16.31 3.95
N ARG A 252 -11.03 -15.03 4.25
CA ARG A 252 -12.11 -14.25 3.64
C ARG A 252 -11.91 -14.02 2.15
N TYR A 253 -10.67 -13.82 1.71
CA TYR A 253 -10.32 -13.74 0.28
C TYR A 253 -10.69 -15.04 -0.45
N GLN A 254 -10.35 -16.21 0.11
CA GLN A 254 -10.68 -17.51 -0.45
C GLN A 254 -12.20 -17.77 -0.54
N GLN A 255 -12.96 -17.23 0.43
CA GLN A 255 -14.43 -17.36 0.42
C GLN A 255 -15.10 -16.50 -0.64
N LEU A 256 -14.57 -15.32 -0.91
CA LEU A 256 -15.22 -14.31 -1.77
C LEU A 256 -14.75 -14.35 -3.22
N ILE A 257 -13.47 -14.66 -3.45
CA ILE A 257 -12.85 -14.52 -4.77
C ILE A 257 -12.80 -15.86 -5.49
N PRO A 258 -13.40 -15.97 -6.68
CA PRO A 258 -13.34 -17.20 -7.48
C PRO A 258 -11.89 -17.57 -7.84
N ASN A 259 -11.55 -18.84 -7.73
CA ASN A 259 -10.20 -19.36 -8.02
C ASN A 259 -9.08 -18.61 -7.30
N ALA A 260 -9.33 -18.26 -6.05
CA ALA A 260 -8.44 -17.45 -5.24
C ALA A 260 -7.01 -18.03 -5.18
N ASP A 261 -6.01 -17.28 -5.67
CA ASP A 261 -4.58 -17.59 -5.48
C ASP A 261 -4.08 -16.91 -4.20
N VAL A 262 -4.04 -17.65 -3.10
CA VAL A 262 -3.58 -17.18 -1.79
C VAL A 262 -2.30 -17.91 -1.43
N LYS A 263 -1.28 -17.15 -1.04
CA LYS A 263 0.00 -17.62 -0.53
C LYS A 263 0.16 -17.14 0.91
N LEU A 264 0.06 -18.07 1.83
CA LEU A 264 0.42 -17.81 3.23
C LEU A 264 1.92 -17.95 3.39
N LEU A 265 2.55 -16.93 3.97
CA LEU A 265 3.92 -16.98 4.46
C LEU A 265 3.97 -17.77 5.77
N ASP A 266 5.17 -17.87 6.37
CA ASP A 266 5.32 -18.49 7.68
C ASP A 266 4.36 -17.87 8.71
N GLU A 267 3.88 -18.68 9.66
CA GLU A 267 2.89 -18.25 10.66
C GLU A 267 3.42 -17.12 11.58
N SER A 268 4.72 -16.89 11.63
CA SER A 268 5.36 -15.81 12.38
C SER A 268 5.37 -14.46 11.65
N ILE A 269 5.05 -14.39 10.35
CA ILE A 269 5.12 -13.17 9.54
C ILE A 269 3.89 -12.30 9.77
N GLY A 270 4.12 -11.01 10.01
CA GLY A 270 3.09 -10.03 10.31
C GLY A 270 2.64 -9.19 9.12
N HIS A 271 2.49 -7.89 9.36
CA HIS A 271 1.82 -6.95 8.45
C HIS A 271 2.65 -6.53 7.25
N TRP A 272 3.98 -6.59 7.31
CA TRP A 272 4.88 -6.17 6.21
C TRP A 272 5.62 -7.34 5.57
N PRO A 273 4.96 -8.19 4.76
CA PRO A 273 5.63 -9.30 4.05
C PRO A 273 6.90 -8.88 3.33
N GLN A 274 6.86 -7.74 2.65
CA GLN A 274 7.98 -7.19 1.88
C GLN A 274 9.18 -6.77 2.75
N ILE A 275 9.00 -6.64 4.07
CA ILE A 275 10.05 -6.33 5.05
C ILE A 275 10.39 -7.58 5.88
N GLU A 276 9.38 -8.26 6.40
CA GLU A 276 9.54 -9.35 7.36
C GLU A 276 10.02 -10.66 6.70
N ALA A 277 9.62 -10.89 5.44
CA ALA A 277 9.97 -12.05 4.62
C ALA A 277 10.27 -11.63 3.17
N SER A 278 11.15 -10.64 3.00
CA SER A 278 11.42 -9.98 1.71
C SER A 278 11.77 -10.95 0.59
N ILE A 279 12.67 -11.92 0.84
CA ILE A 279 13.12 -12.91 -0.15
C ILE A 279 11.97 -13.84 -0.55
N GLU A 280 11.21 -14.35 0.41
CA GLU A 280 10.09 -15.25 0.14
C GLU A 280 8.97 -14.53 -0.59
N THR A 281 8.62 -13.31 -0.15
CA THR A 281 7.62 -12.45 -0.81
C THR A 281 7.99 -12.18 -2.26
N LEU A 282 9.26 -11.83 -2.53
CA LEU A 282 9.76 -11.59 -3.87
C LEU A 282 9.72 -12.87 -4.73
N THR A 283 10.10 -14.00 -4.16
CA THR A 283 10.06 -15.30 -4.84
C THR A 283 8.63 -15.68 -5.26
N ILE A 284 7.68 -15.56 -4.34
CA ILE A 284 6.26 -15.86 -4.60
C ILE A 284 5.73 -14.91 -5.69
N PHE A 285 6.02 -13.62 -5.58
CA PHE A 285 5.61 -12.61 -6.55
C PHE A 285 6.17 -12.92 -7.95
N THR A 286 7.45 -13.25 -8.05
CA THR A 286 8.10 -13.59 -9.33
C THR A 286 7.49 -14.86 -9.96
N VAL A 287 7.23 -15.89 -9.16
CA VAL A 287 6.56 -17.12 -9.62
C VAL A 287 5.14 -16.82 -10.12
N PHE A 288 4.39 -15.98 -9.40
CA PHE A 288 3.07 -15.53 -9.84
C PHE A 288 3.13 -14.84 -11.21
N LEU A 289 4.04 -13.90 -11.41
CA LEU A 289 4.20 -13.19 -12.69
C LEU A 289 4.61 -14.13 -13.85
N THR A 290 5.46 -15.12 -13.58
CA THR A 290 5.85 -16.09 -14.60
C THR A 290 4.66 -16.95 -15.07
N ARG A 291 3.81 -17.38 -14.15
CA ARG A 291 2.60 -18.12 -14.46
C ARG A 291 1.59 -17.30 -15.27
N THR A 292 1.46 -16.01 -14.96
CA THR A 292 0.53 -15.13 -15.69
C THR A 292 0.97 -14.87 -17.14
N LYS A 293 2.28 -14.83 -17.42
CA LYS A 293 2.81 -14.72 -18.79
C LYS A 293 2.50 -15.96 -19.63
N VAL A 294 2.59 -17.15 -19.04
CA VAL A 294 2.30 -18.43 -19.73
C VAL A 294 0.80 -18.58 -20.01
N ALA A 295 -0.06 -18.06 -19.14
CA ALA A 295 -1.52 -18.13 -19.32
C ALA A 295 -2.07 -17.15 -20.39
N LEU A 296 -1.25 -16.18 -20.83
CA LEU A 296 -1.61 -15.17 -21.84
C LEU A 296 -1.01 -15.44 -23.22
N MET A 297 -0.19 -16.48 -23.37
CA MET A 297 0.31 -17.05 -24.63
C MET A 297 -0.58 -18.23 -25.06
#